data_7821cf3346fc8f91a239822e1cd55744
#
_entry.id   7821cf3346fc8f91a239822e1cd55744
#
_cell.length_a   1.000
_cell.length_b   1.000
_cell.length_c   1.000
_cell.angle_alpha   90.00
_cell.angle_beta   90.00
_cell.angle_gamma   90.00
#
_symmetry.space_group_name_H-M   'P 1'
#
loop_
_entity.id
_entity.type
_entity.pdbx_description
1 polymer ?
#
loop_
_entity_poly.entity_id
_entity_poly.type
_entity_poly.pdbx_seq_one_letter_code
_entity_poly.pdbx_strand_id
1 'polypeptide(L)'
;MKHLILAFLAILAVSMASSCSSKADKLREQQIADSLRKDSIAREMREDSIQKAQREEDLKEQKIAFLKQFYENVIYSVDANIGSDAAFAKNFERHLSDKVAKALSNYDDGIDDGSGNADQKNGGPALYVFGDEGDYGNEGPKIAYDYEGNGWFKVTISGSTTLKIKVDSDSDDDENFIITGVEIPNYGITVKP
;
A
#
# COMPACT_ATOMS: atom_id res chain seq x y z
N MET A 1 0.64 -13.23 25.84
CA MET A 1 -0.14 -14.49 25.70
C MET A 1 -0.38 -15.27 27.00
N LYS A 2 0.25 -14.93 28.14
CA LYS A 2 0.05 -15.69 29.41
C LYS A 2 -1.14 -15.22 30.26
N HIS A 3 -1.74 -14.07 30.00
CA HIS A 3 -2.85 -13.52 30.78
C HIS A 3 -4.25 -13.81 30.24
N LEU A 4 -4.35 -14.34 29.01
CA LEU A 4 -5.65 -14.66 28.39
C LEU A 4 -6.19 -16.04 28.84
N ILE A 5 -5.32 -16.93 29.31
CA ILE A 5 -5.71 -18.29 29.71
C ILE A 5 -6.32 -18.32 31.12
N LEU A 6 -6.01 -17.35 31.97
CA LEU A 6 -6.53 -17.28 33.34
C LEU A 6 -7.99 -16.78 33.44
N ALA A 7 -8.49 -16.06 32.44
CA ALA A 7 -9.88 -15.61 32.41
C ALA A 7 -10.88 -16.71 32.05
N PHE A 8 -10.45 -17.75 31.35
CA PHE A 8 -11.33 -18.85 30.94
C PHE A 8 -11.57 -19.91 32.05
N LEU A 9 -10.70 -20.00 33.03
CA LEU A 9 -10.81 -20.98 34.13
C LEU A 9 -11.71 -20.54 35.29
N ALA A 10 -12.07 -19.26 35.37
CA ALA A 10 -12.94 -18.75 36.43
C ALA A 10 -14.45 -18.95 36.18
N ILE A 11 -14.84 -19.30 34.94
CA ILE A 11 -16.27 -19.46 34.58
C ILE A 11 -16.79 -20.90 34.81
N LEU A 12 -15.92 -21.85 35.05
CA LEU A 12 -16.28 -23.28 35.17
C LEU A 12 -16.58 -23.75 36.58
N ALA A 13 -16.55 -22.89 37.60
CA ALA A 13 -16.65 -23.30 39.01
C ALA A 13 -18.02 -23.02 39.69
N VAL A 14 -19.05 -22.62 38.95
CA VAL A 14 -20.37 -22.29 39.53
C VAL A 14 -21.49 -23.21 39.05
N SER A 15 -21.26 -24.50 38.91
CA SER A 15 -22.36 -25.40 38.53
C SER A 15 -22.36 -26.68 39.34
N MET A 16 -22.56 -26.58 40.68
CA MET A 16 -23.08 -27.71 41.45
C MET A 16 -23.90 -27.18 42.65
N ALA A 17 -25.02 -26.60 42.40
CA ALA A 17 -26.10 -26.52 43.37
C ALA A 17 -27.36 -27.07 42.69
N SER A 18 -27.59 -28.35 42.83
CA SER A 18 -28.83 -29.02 42.42
C SER A 18 -29.98 -28.49 43.27
N SER A 19 -30.73 -27.56 42.73
CA SER A 19 -32.04 -27.16 43.18
C SER A 19 -33.05 -27.50 42.09
N CYS A 20 -34.19 -28.10 42.44
CA CYS A 20 -35.29 -28.38 41.54
C CYS A 20 -35.83 -27.10 40.95
N SER A 21 -35.15 -26.59 39.94
CA SER A 21 -35.62 -25.45 39.16
C SER A 21 -36.79 -25.89 38.27
N SER A 22 -37.85 -25.09 38.29
CA SER A 22 -39.00 -25.35 37.43
C SER A 22 -38.58 -25.29 35.94
N LYS A 23 -39.35 -25.93 35.04
CA LYS A 23 -39.07 -25.86 33.59
C LYS A 23 -38.96 -24.39 33.10
N ALA A 24 -39.66 -23.48 33.74
CA ALA A 24 -39.63 -22.06 33.44
C ALA A 24 -38.27 -21.40 33.79
N ASP A 25 -37.68 -21.79 34.92
CA ASP A 25 -36.37 -21.24 35.35
C ASP A 25 -35.24 -21.70 34.42
N LYS A 26 -35.25 -22.98 33.99
CA LYS A 26 -34.28 -23.51 33.01
C LYS A 26 -34.38 -22.80 31.64
N LEU A 27 -35.61 -22.52 31.20
CA LEU A 27 -35.82 -21.78 29.94
C LEU A 27 -35.27 -20.36 30.00
N ARG A 28 -35.46 -19.71 31.15
CA ARG A 28 -34.99 -18.34 31.41
C ARG A 28 -33.47 -18.27 31.51
N GLU A 29 -32.83 -19.25 32.17
CA GLU A 29 -31.37 -19.36 32.19
C GLU A 29 -30.78 -19.58 30.80
N GLN A 30 -31.43 -20.42 30.00
CA GLN A 30 -31.01 -20.68 28.61
C GLN A 30 -31.14 -19.42 27.74
N GLN A 31 -32.22 -18.64 27.87
CA GLN A 31 -32.38 -17.37 27.16
C GLN A 31 -31.34 -16.34 27.55
N ILE A 32 -30.98 -16.26 28.84
CA ILE A 32 -29.93 -15.35 29.33
C ILE A 32 -28.56 -15.79 28.76
N ALA A 33 -28.23 -17.08 28.81
CA ALA A 33 -27.01 -17.62 28.25
C ALA A 33 -26.87 -17.35 26.75
N ASP A 34 -27.94 -17.56 26.00
CA ASP A 34 -27.99 -17.30 24.55
C ASP A 34 -27.84 -15.79 24.23
N SER A 35 -28.44 -14.91 25.05
CA SER A 35 -28.28 -13.47 24.93
C SER A 35 -26.84 -13.04 25.17
N LEU A 36 -26.23 -13.51 26.27
CA LEU A 36 -24.83 -13.21 26.61
C LEU A 36 -23.86 -13.69 25.53
N ARG A 37 -24.13 -14.88 24.97
CA ARG A 37 -23.33 -15.42 23.87
C ARG A 37 -23.45 -14.57 22.60
N LYS A 38 -24.63 -14.12 22.24
CA LYS A 38 -24.86 -13.21 21.10
C LYS A 38 -24.13 -11.87 21.30
N ASP A 39 -24.20 -11.32 22.50
CA ASP A 39 -23.53 -10.06 22.83
C ASP A 39 -21.99 -10.21 22.77
N SER A 40 -21.45 -11.34 23.22
CA SER A 40 -20.01 -11.63 23.12
C SER A 40 -19.55 -11.71 21.66
N ILE A 41 -20.26 -12.47 20.84
CA ILE A 41 -19.97 -12.59 19.40
C ILE A 41 -20.06 -11.22 18.71
N ALA A 42 -21.08 -10.43 19.05
CA ALA A 42 -21.25 -9.11 18.47
C ALA A 42 -20.10 -8.13 18.84
N ARG A 43 -19.55 -8.26 20.05
CA ARG A 43 -18.37 -7.48 20.49
C ARG A 43 -17.12 -7.91 19.74
N GLU A 44 -16.85 -9.21 19.66
CA GLU A 44 -15.71 -9.76 18.90
C GLU A 44 -15.74 -9.28 17.44
N MET A 45 -16.89 -9.39 16.76
CA MET A 45 -17.02 -8.95 15.38
C MET A 45 -16.78 -7.43 15.22
N ARG A 46 -17.17 -6.62 16.20
CA ARG A 46 -16.88 -5.17 16.19
C ARG A 46 -15.39 -4.88 16.39
N GLU A 47 -14.77 -5.56 17.35
CA GLU A 47 -13.34 -5.42 17.64
C GLU A 47 -12.50 -5.83 16.43
N ASP A 48 -12.82 -6.94 15.79
CA ASP A 48 -12.16 -7.40 14.55
C ASP A 48 -12.32 -6.39 13.41
N SER A 49 -13.54 -5.81 13.28
CA SER A 49 -13.80 -4.80 12.24
C SER A 49 -12.99 -3.52 12.47
N ILE A 50 -12.87 -3.08 13.73
CA ILE A 50 -12.07 -1.89 14.11
C ILE A 50 -10.59 -2.16 13.86
N GLN A 51 -10.08 -3.32 14.27
CA GLN A 51 -8.68 -3.69 14.05
C GLN A 51 -8.33 -3.79 12.56
N LYS A 52 -9.26 -4.34 11.77
CA LYS A 52 -9.08 -4.42 10.32
C LYS A 52 -9.02 -3.02 9.69
N ALA A 53 -9.93 -2.13 10.07
CA ALA A 53 -9.93 -0.77 9.56
C ALA A 53 -8.65 0.01 9.95
N GLN A 54 -8.16 -0.19 11.17
CA GLN A 54 -6.90 0.41 11.62
C GLN A 54 -5.70 -0.11 10.80
N ARG A 55 -5.59 -1.43 10.59
CA ARG A 55 -4.52 -2.00 9.77
C ARG A 55 -4.55 -1.50 8.31
N GLU A 56 -5.74 -1.33 7.74
CA GLU A 56 -5.90 -0.79 6.38
C GLU A 56 -5.43 0.67 6.30
N GLU A 57 -5.73 1.49 7.32
CA GLU A 57 -5.27 2.89 7.38
C GLU A 57 -3.76 2.96 7.60
N ASP A 58 -3.20 2.18 8.53
CA ASP A 58 -1.75 2.10 8.78
C ASP A 58 -1.00 1.69 7.52
N LEU A 59 -1.51 0.69 6.80
CA LEU A 59 -0.92 0.23 5.54
C LEU A 59 -0.97 1.30 4.45
N LYS A 60 -2.06 2.05 4.36
CA LYS A 60 -2.20 3.18 3.45
C LYS A 60 -1.17 4.27 3.76
N GLU A 61 -0.99 4.63 5.04
CA GLU A 61 0.01 5.62 5.44
C GLU A 61 1.44 5.18 5.11
N GLN A 62 1.78 3.92 5.33
CA GLN A 62 3.07 3.35 4.97
C GLN A 62 3.32 3.40 3.45
N LYS A 63 2.33 3.07 2.64
CA LYS A 63 2.42 3.18 1.18
C LYS A 63 2.59 4.62 0.69
N ILE A 64 1.93 5.58 1.35
CA ILE A 64 2.14 7.01 1.06
C ILE A 64 3.56 7.43 1.43
N ALA A 65 4.09 6.96 2.56
CA ALA A 65 5.47 7.23 2.96
C ALA A 65 6.48 6.67 1.95
N PHE A 66 6.25 5.45 1.47
CA PHE A 66 7.03 4.85 0.39
C PHE A 66 7.00 5.70 -0.89
N LEU A 67 5.82 6.12 -1.35
CA LEU A 67 5.69 6.98 -2.53
C LEU A 67 6.40 8.33 -2.35
N LYS A 68 6.32 8.95 -1.17
CA LYS A 68 7.07 10.17 -0.87
C LYS A 68 8.57 9.94 -1.02
N GLN A 69 9.11 8.91 -0.41
CA GLN A 69 10.53 8.55 -0.52
C GLN A 69 10.93 8.24 -1.96
N PHE A 70 10.08 7.53 -2.71
CA PHE A 70 10.30 7.26 -4.12
C PHE A 70 10.42 8.54 -4.94
N TYR A 71 9.51 9.49 -4.75
CA TYR A 71 9.56 10.77 -5.46
C TYR A 71 10.74 11.63 -5.01
N GLU A 72 10.99 11.77 -3.72
CA GLU A 72 12.05 12.62 -3.16
C GLU A 72 13.46 12.08 -3.48
N ASN A 73 13.67 10.78 -3.31
CA ASN A 73 15.01 10.18 -3.38
C ASN A 73 15.31 9.51 -4.72
N VAL A 74 14.31 9.31 -5.57
CA VAL A 74 14.50 8.66 -6.87
C VAL A 74 14.12 9.60 -8.00
N ILE A 75 12.88 10.09 -8.07
CA ILE A 75 12.41 10.87 -9.22
C ILE A 75 12.99 12.29 -9.25
N TYR A 76 12.98 12.98 -8.10
CA TYR A 76 13.44 14.37 -7.97
C TYR A 76 14.73 14.51 -7.17
N SER A 77 15.50 13.43 -7.02
CA SER A 77 16.81 13.52 -6.40
C SER A 77 17.77 14.35 -7.25
N VAL A 78 18.72 15.04 -6.62
CA VAL A 78 19.78 15.79 -7.32
C VAL A 78 20.54 14.88 -8.27
N ASP A 79 20.69 13.61 -7.91
CA ASP A 79 21.40 12.60 -8.69
C ASP A 79 20.57 12.12 -9.91
N ALA A 80 19.25 12.30 -9.92
CA ALA A 80 18.40 11.99 -11.06
C ALA A 80 18.73 12.83 -12.30
N ASN A 81 19.16 14.07 -12.08
CA ASN A 81 19.61 14.97 -13.15
C ASN A 81 20.97 14.60 -13.74
N ILE A 82 21.72 13.72 -13.07
CA ILE A 82 23.03 13.22 -13.54
C ILE A 82 22.87 11.92 -14.35
N GLY A 83 21.72 11.42 -14.45
CA GLY A 83 20.94 10.46 -15.24
C GLY A 83 21.63 9.38 -16.09
N SER A 84 22.94 9.26 -16.08
CA SER A 84 23.66 8.21 -16.85
C SER A 84 24.34 7.15 -15.97
N ASP A 85 24.12 7.18 -14.65
CA ASP A 85 24.79 6.25 -13.75
C ASP A 85 23.97 4.94 -13.64
N ALA A 86 24.61 3.82 -13.98
CA ALA A 86 24.05 2.47 -13.84
C ALA A 86 23.58 2.19 -12.39
N ALA A 87 24.19 2.84 -11.40
CA ALA A 87 23.78 2.75 -10.00
C ALA A 87 22.40 3.38 -9.78
N PHE A 88 22.11 4.50 -10.43
CA PHE A 88 20.82 5.17 -10.34
C PHE A 88 19.71 4.34 -11.00
N ALA A 89 19.93 3.84 -12.23
CA ALA A 89 18.98 2.97 -12.93
C ALA A 89 18.64 1.74 -12.07
N LYS A 90 19.65 1.11 -11.45
CA LYS A 90 19.44 -0.02 -10.55
C LYS A 90 18.68 0.36 -9.27
N ASN A 91 18.90 1.56 -8.73
CA ASN A 91 18.14 2.06 -7.58
C ASN A 91 16.68 2.29 -7.92
N PHE A 92 16.39 2.79 -9.11
CA PHE A 92 15.02 2.95 -9.59
C PHE A 92 14.31 1.62 -9.84
N GLU A 93 14.98 0.68 -10.54
CA GLU A 93 14.43 -0.63 -10.86
C GLU A 93 14.00 -1.42 -9.64
N ARG A 94 14.74 -1.34 -8.53
CA ARG A 94 14.40 -2.08 -7.31
C ARG A 94 13.11 -1.62 -6.62
N HIS A 95 12.55 -0.46 -7.01
CA HIS A 95 11.25 0.00 -6.54
C HIS A 95 10.10 -0.48 -7.44
N LEU A 96 10.40 -1.19 -8.53
CA LEU A 96 9.44 -1.63 -9.54
C LEU A 96 9.37 -3.16 -9.58
N SER A 97 8.17 -3.69 -9.78
CA SER A 97 8.06 -5.09 -10.20
C SER A 97 8.70 -5.31 -11.57
N ASP A 98 9.18 -6.53 -11.83
CA ASP A 98 9.76 -6.91 -13.13
C ASP A 98 8.86 -6.54 -14.32
N LYS A 99 7.56 -6.68 -14.14
CA LYS A 99 6.56 -6.36 -15.16
C LYS A 99 6.54 -4.87 -15.50
N VAL A 100 6.57 -4.01 -14.48
CA VAL A 100 6.59 -2.56 -14.64
C VAL A 100 7.94 -2.14 -15.22
N ALA A 101 9.05 -2.61 -14.67
CA ALA A 101 10.40 -2.31 -15.15
C ALA A 101 10.57 -2.68 -16.63
N LYS A 102 10.13 -3.88 -17.03
CA LYS A 102 10.16 -4.33 -18.41
C LYS A 102 9.31 -3.47 -19.35
N ALA A 103 8.12 -3.08 -18.92
CA ALA A 103 7.25 -2.23 -19.74
C ALA A 103 7.87 -0.86 -19.98
N LEU A 104 8.49 -0.27 -18.94
CA LEU A 104 9.17 1.01 -19.03
C LEU A 104 10.48 0.95 -19.85
N SER A 105 11.21 -0.17 -19.79
CA SER A 105 12.41 -0.38 -20.61
C SER A 105 12.11 -0.53 -22.11
N ASN A 106 10.89 -0.97 -22.44
CA ASN A 106 10.44 -1.09 -23.82
C ASN A 106 9.78 0.21 -24.35
N TYR A 107 9.61 1.20 -23.48
CA TYR A 107 9.06 2.48 -23.87
C TYR A 107 10.14 3.29 -24.61
N ASP A 108 9.97 3.40 -25.92
CA ASP A 108 10.76 4.29 -26.78
C ASP A 108 9.94 5.56 -26.98
N ASP A 109 10.38 6.65 -26.41
CA ASP A 109 9.67 7.93 -26.45
C ASP A 109 9.75 8.62 -27.84
N GLY A 110 10.53 8.04 -28.76
CA GLY A 110 10.72 8.60 -30.09
C GLY A 110 11.24 10.05 -30.05
N ILE A 111 11.72 10.51 -28.91
CA ILE A 111 12.35 11.83 -28.78
C ILE A 111 13.73 11.73 -29.43
N ASP A 112 13.76 12.07 -30.71
CA ASP A 112 14.99 12.48 -31.38
C ASP A 112 15.36 13.85 -30.78
N ASP A 113 16.21 13.85 -29.76
CA ASP A 113 16.72 15.06 -29.13
C ASP A 113 17.63 15.89 -30.06
N GLY A 114 17.74 15.45 -31.33
CA GLY A 114 18.57 16.09 -32.33
C GLY A 114 20.07 16.00 -32.04
N SER A 115 20.49 15.28 -31.00
CA SER A 115 21.91 15.19 -30.62
C SER A 115 22.70 14.20 -31.48
N GLY A 116 22.00 13.42 -32.30
CA GLY A 116 22.63 12.42 -33.19
C GLY A 116 23.32 11.27 -32.47
N ASN A 117 23.23 11.21 -31.16
CA ASN A 117 23.80 10.14 -30.35
C ASN A 117 22.80 8.99 -30.20
N ALA A 118 22.58 8.28 -31.30
CA ALA A 118 21.81 7.01 -31.32
C ALA A 118 22.43 5.90 -30.43
N ASP A 119 23.55 6.16 -29.76
CA ASP A 119 24.29 5.17 -29.00
C ASP A 119 23.91 5.11 -27.51
N GLN A 120 23.02 5.97 -27.03
CA GLN A 120 22.50 5.88 -25.66
C GLN A 120 21.16 5.12 -25.57
N LYS A 121 21.07 3.97 -26.20
CA LYS A 121 20.14 2.93 -25.74
C LYS A 121 20.71 2.30 -24.46
N ASN A 122 20.84 3.11 -23.42
CA ASN A 122 20.95 2.61 -22.07
C ASN A 122 19.57 2.09 -21.72
N GLY A 123 19.32 0.79 -22.00
CA GLY A 123 18.02 0.13 -21.85
C GLY A 123 17.47 0.07 -20.41
N GLY A 124 17.60 1.15 -19.70
CA GLY A 124 17.00 1.35 -18.40
C GLY A 124 15.55 1.82 -18.52
N PRO A 125 14.75 1.62 -17.45
CA PRO A 125 13.36 2.08 -17.43
C PRO A 125 13.27 3.60 -17.59
N ALA A 126 12.25 4.06 -18.32
CA ALA A 126 12.00 5.47 -18.54
C ALA A 126 11.55 6.16 -17.23
N LEU A 127 12.49 6.75 -16.52
CA LEU A 127 12.27 7.41 -15.24
C LEU A 127 11.40 8.67 -15.36
N TYR A 128 11.65 9.47 -16.40
CA TYR A 128 10.99 10.76 -16.62
C TYR A 128 9.46 10.65 -16.75
N VAL A 129 8.93 9.48 -17.09
CA VAL A 129 7.46 9.28 -17.20
C VAL A 129 6.73 9.40 -15.85
N PHE A 130 7.46 9.27 -14.73
CA PHE A 130 6.91 9.46 -13.38
C PHE A 130 6.92 10.92 -12.91
N GLY A 131 7.63 11.78 -13.58
CA GLY A 131 7.80 13.19 -13.24
C GLY A 131 7.02 14.11 -14.18
N ASP A 132 7.39 15.38 -14.12
CA ASP A 132 7.04 16.40 -15.08
C ASP A 132 8.28 17.27 -15.38
N GLU A 133 8.21 18.08 -16.43
CA GLU A 133 9.33 18.91 -16.88
C GLU A 133 9.40 20.27 -16.18
N GLY A 134 8.72 20.44 -15.03
CA GLY A 134 8.67 21.70 -14.31
C GLY A 134 10.00 22.07 -13.66
N ASP A 135 10.40 23.33 -13.76
CA ASP A 135 11.49 23.90 -12.95
C ASP A 135 10.93 24.36 -11.60
N TYR A 136 11.21 23.61 -10.56
CA TYR A 136 10.72 23.86 -9.20
C TYR A 136 11.73 24.55 -8.30
N GLY A 137 12.89 24.87 -8.81
CA GLY A 137 13.99 25.43 -8.02
C GLY A 137 14.40 24.52 -6.86
N ASN A 138 14.69 25.13 -5.72
CA ASN A 138 15.15 24.38 -4.54
C ASN A 138 14.02 23.72 -3.70
N GLU A 139 12.76 24.05 -3.98
CA GLU A 139 11.62 23.56 -3.16
C GLU A 139 11.08 22.22 -3.64
N GLY A 140 11.40 21.82 -4.88
CA GLY A 140 10.82 20.65 -5.52
C GLY A 140 9.33 20.81 -5.85
N PRO A 141 8.73 19.83 -6.54
CA PRO A 141 7.32 19.87 -6.89
C PRO A 141 6.42 19.58 -5.68
N LYS A 142 5.23 20.17 -5.67
CA LYS A 142 4.18 19.78 -4.72
C LYS A 142 3.48 18.53 -5.22
N ILE A 143 3.53 17.45 -4.48
CA ILE A 143 2.95 16.17 -4.88
C ILE A 143 1.82 15.79 -3.92
N ALA A 144 0.65 15.50 -4.48
CA ALA A 144 -0.50 14.98 -3.77
C ALA A 144 -0.67 13.47 -4.07
N TYR A 145 -1.06 12.72 -3.05
CA TYR A 145 -1.26 11.27 -3.12
C TYR A 145 -2.68 10.93 -2.66
N ASP A 146 -3.58 10.69 -3.59
CA ASP A 146 -4.98 10.34 -3.31
C ASP A 146 -5.17 8.82 -3.43
N TYR A 147 -5.52 8.17 -2.33
CA TYR A 147 -5.75 6.72 -2.31
C TYR A 147 -7.09 6.38 -2.98
N GLU A 148 -7.05 5.54 -4.01
CA GLU A 148 -8.24 5.10 -4.77
C GLU A 148 -8.73 3.68 -4.40
N GLY A 149 -8.09 3.03 -3.43
CA GLY A 149 -8.39 1.66 -3.00
C GLY A 149 -7.49 0.60 -3.65
N ASN A 150 -7.46 -0.58 -3.05
CA ASN A 150 -6.70 -1.75 -3.54
C ASN A 150 -5.23 -1.47 -3.88
N GLY A 151 -4.57 -0.57 -3.11
CA GLY A 151 -3.18 -0.20 -3.33
C GLY A 151 -2.95 0.83 -4.45
N TRP A 152 -3.99 1.29 -5.14
CA TRP A 152 -3.87 2.34 -6.14
C TRP A 152 -3.88 3.73 -5.53
N PHE A 153 -2.99 4.57 -6.05
CA PHE A 153 -2.86 5.98 -5.71
C PHE A 153 -2.91 6.82 -6.98
N LYS A 154 -3.73 7.85 -6.96
CA LYS A 154 -3.64 8.93 -7.92
C LYS A 154 -2.58 9.91 -7.42
N VAL A 155 -1.51 10.08 -8.19
CA VAL A 155 -0.43 11.02 -7.89
C VAL A 155 -0.62 12.25 -8.76
N THR A 156 -0.65 13.42 -8.15
CA THR A 156 -0.78 14.70 -8.86
C THR A 156 0.43 15.55 -8.54
N ILE A 157 1.18 15.94 -9.57
CA ILE A 157 2.42 16.71 -9.48
C ILE A 157 2.12 18.14 -9.89
N SER A 158 2.38 19.08 -8.98
CA SER A 158 2.18 20.54 -9.17
C SER A 158 0.81 20.94 -9.73
N GLY A 159 -0.21 20.07 -9.53
CA GLY A 159 -1.59 20.27 -9.95
C GLY A 159 -1.86 20.06 -11.45
N SER A 160 -0.84 19.72 -12.25
CA SER A 160 -0.95 19.57 -13.71
C SER A 160 -0.79 18.14 -14.19
N THR A 161 0.28 17.47 -13.77
CA THR A 161 0.55 16.09 -14.19
C THR A 161 -0.12 15.12 -13.26
N THR A 162 -0.86 14.18 -13.81
CA THR A 162 -1.58 13.15 -13.04
C THR A 162 -1.27 11.77 -13.59
N LEU A 163 -0.91 10.86 -12.70
CA LEU A 163 -0.71 9.45 -13.00
C LEU A 163 -1.27 8.58 -11.87
N LYS A 164 -1.42 7.29 -12.14
CA LYS A 164 -1.82 6.33 -11.11
C LYS A 164 -0.70 5.32 -10.89
N ILE A 165 -0.44 5.02 -9.63
CA ILE A 165 0.58 4.06 -9.21
C ILE A 165 -0.08 3.05 -8.27
N LYS A 166 0.15 1.77 -8.51
CA LYS A 166 -0.22 0.71 -7.59
C LYS A 166 0.99 0.29 -6.78
N VAL A 167 0.83 0.30 -5.47
CA VAL A 167 1.84 -0.10 -4.50
C VAL A 167 1.36 -1.33 -3.74
N ASP A 168 2.12 -2.41 -3.83
CA ASP A 168 1.88 -3.63 -3.06
C ASP A 168 3.09 -3.92 -2.17
N SER A 169 2.95 -4.81 -1.17
CA SER A 169 4.08 -5.34 -0.42
C SER A 169 4.96 -6.17 -1.34
N ASP A 170 6.26 -6.11 -1.13
CA ASP A 170 7.19 -6.97 -1.85
C ASP A 170 6.93 -8.44 -1.44
N SER A 171 6.90 -9.35 -2.41
CA SER A 171 6.66 -10.77 -2.15
C SER A 171 7.79 -11.42 -1.33
N ASP A 172 8.97 -10.85 -1.38
CA ASP A 172 10.17 -11.39 -0.73
C ASP A 172 10.42 -10.75 0.64
N ASP A 173 9.77 -9.61 0.92
CA ASP A 173 9.89 -8.90 2.19
C ASP A 173 8.60 -8.10 2.48
N ASP A 174 7.79 -8.60 3.40
CA ASP A 174 6.50 -8.01 3.80
C ASP A 174 6.64 -6.58 4.38
N GLU A 175 7.86 -6.16 4.76
CA GLU A 175 8.14 -4.81 5.28
C GLU A 175 8.47 -3.80 4.17
N ASN A 176 8.78 -4.27 2.95
CA ASN A 176 9.09 -3.44 1.81
C ASN A 176 7.90 -3.31 0.86
N PHE A 177 7.87 -2.22 0.11
CA PHE A 177 6.87 -1.94 -0.91
C PHE A 177 7.52 -1.83 -2.28
N ILE A 178 6.75 -2.26 -3.31
CA ILE A 178 7.13 -2.11 -4.72
C ILE A 178 5.96 -1.58 -5.54
N ILE A 179 6.27 -0.95 -6.65
CA ILE A 179 5.29 -0.48 -7.64
C ILE A 179 4.96 -1.66 -8.57
N THR A 180 3.73 -2.15 -8.49
CA THR A 180 3.26 -3.32 -9.27
C THR A 180 2.39 -2.95 -10.47
N GLY A 181 1.93 -1.70 -10.55
CA GLY A 181 1.12 -1.21 -11.66
C GLY A 181 1.25 0.29 -11.85
N VAL A 182 1.09 0.75 -13.07
CA VAL A 182 1.10 2.17 -13.43
C VAL A 182 0.10 2.48 -14.53
N GLU A 183 -0.53 3.65 -14.46
CA GLU A 183 -1.28 4.27 -15.54
C GLU A 183 -0.75 5.69 -15.71
N ILE A 184 -0.09 5.95 -16.83
CA ILE A 184 0.56 7.23 -17.14
C ILE A 184 -0.02 7.76 -18.46
N PRO A 185 -1.15 8.49 -18.38
CA PRO A 185 -1.92 8.88 -19.57
C PRO A 185 -1.13 9.73 -20.56
N ASN A 186 -0.26 10.62 -20.07
CA ASN A 186 0.53 11.52 -20.91
C ASN A 186 1.45 10.77 -21.88
N TYR A 187 1.85 9.55 -21.52
CA TYR A 187 2.73 8.69 -22.31
C TYR A 187 2.02 7.44 -22.86
N GLY A 188 0.71 7.31 -22.62
CA GLY A 188 -0.06 6.15 -23.06
C GLY A 188 0.35 4.84 -22.40
N ILE A 189 1.08 4.89 -21.27
CA ILE A 189 1.57 3.71 -20.57
C ILE A 189 0.50 3.20 -19.62
N THR A 190 0.21 1.90 -19.69
CA THR A 190 -0.68 1.21 -18.74
C THR A 190 -0.13 -0.17 -18.45
N VAL A 191 0.26 -0.42 -17.20
CA VAL A 191 0.70 -1.70 -16.70
C VAL A 191 -0.19 -2.10 -15.52
N LYS A 192 -0.96 -3.18 -15.67
CA LYS A 192 -1.77 -3.73 -14.58
C LYS A 192 -0.95 -4.77 -13.83
N PRO A 193 -1.15 -4.92 -12.52
CA PRO A 193 -0.45 -5.91 -11.70
C PRO A 193 -0.61 -7.34 -12.21
#